data_09658830705b1143affeff31b9c468c3
#
_entry.id   09658830705b1143affeff31b9c468c3
#
_cell.length_a   1.000
_cell.length_b   1.000
_cell.length_c   1.000
_cell.angle_alpha   90.00
_cell.angle_beta   90.00
_cell.angle_gamma   90.00
#
_symmetry.space_group_name_H-M   'P 1'
#
loop_
_entity.id
_entity.type
_entity.pdbx_description
1 polymer ?
#
loop_
_entity_poly.entity_id
_entity_poly.type
_entity_poly.pdbx_seq_one_letter_code
_entity_poly.pdbx_strand_id
1 'polypeptide(L)'
;MRSTFRVLFYTKNQSIKNGKVPVMGRITINKTTACFSCKKEVSISLWDAKANRAKGKSEEARMLNQELDNAKAQIAKHYQYICDHDSFVTAKKVYSRYVGFKEDSHTLMELFREQLESYKEKVGKEKAKSTYLGLVADYKSALLFLKDKKNVEDIALDELDKDFIEDYYNWMLGTCGSASSTAFGPLNRNLLRLIP
;
A
#
# COMPACT_ATOMS: atom_id res chain seq x y z
N MET A 1 11.94 9.84 -10.17
CA MET A 1 11.98 10.22 -8.72
C MET A 1 12.60 9.08 -7.95
N ARG A 2 13.51 9.30 -6.98
CA ARG A 2 14.04 8.19 -6.16
C ARG A 2 12.95 7.71 -5.20
N SER A 3 12.60 6.42 -5.30
CA SER A 3 11.73 5.77 -4.32
C SER A 3 12.40 5.78 -2.95
N THR A 4 11.68 6.19 -1.91
CA THR A 4 12.19 6.13 -0.53
C THR A 4 11.82 4.77 0.06
N PHE A 5 12.82 3.96 0.38
CA PHE A 5 12.63 2.68 1.08
C PHE A 5 13.35 2.71 2.41
N ARG A 6 12.62 2.42 3.50
CA ARG A 6 13.18 2.37 4.85
C ARG A 6 12.53 1.26 5.67
N VAL A 7 13.34 0.50 6.37
CA VAL A 7 12.91 -0.45 7.40
C VAL A 7 13.46 0.00 8.74
N LEU A 8 12.60 0.14 9.74
CA LEU A 8 12.93 0.60 11.08
C LEU A 8 12.37 -0.37 12.12
N PHE A 9 13.12 -0.64 13.18
CA PHE A 9 12.64 -1.40 14.33
C PHE A 9 12.46 -0.49 15.55
N TYR A 10 11.47 -0.78 16.38
CA TYR A 10 11.15 0.00 17.57
C TYR A 10 10.43 -0.86 18.60
N THR A 11 10.36 -0.40 19.84
CA THR A 11 9.63 -1.07 20.90
C THR A 11 8.30 -0.39 21.19
N LYS A 12 7.28 -1.18 21.53
CA LYS A 12 5.96 -0.68 21.90
C LYS A 12 5.87 -0.60 23.43
N ASN A 13 6.23 0.53 24.00
CA ASN A 13 6.32 0.73 25.46
C ASN A 13 4.99 0.61 26.21
N GLN A 14 3.85 0.67 25.53
CA GLN A 14 2.52 0.48 26.15
C GLN A 14 2.20 -0.98 26.50
N SER A 15 3.02 -1.93 26.09
CA SER A 15 2.78 -3.38 26.25
C SER A 15 3.90 -4.04 27.06
N ILE A 16 4.27 -3.45 28.19
CA ILE A 16 5.31 -4.00 29.08
C ILE A 16 4.75 -5.21 29.82
N LYS A 17 5.42 -6.35 29.68
CA LYS A 17 5.16 -7.55 30.47
C LYS A 17 6.48 -8.04 31.06
N ASN A 18 6.52 -8.22 32.39
CA ASN A 18 7.71 -8.72 33.12
C ASN A 18 9.02 -7.99 32.75
N GLY A 19 8.98 -6.65 32.59
CA GLY A 19 10.14 -5.84 32.24
C GLY A 19 10.61 -5.96 30.78
N LYS A 20 9.89 -6.71 29.95
CA LYS A 20 10.14 -6.87 28.51
C LYS A 20 9.09 -6.12 27.69
N VAL A 21 9.50 -5.69 26.51
CA VAL A 21 8.64 -4.99 25.53
C VAL A 21 8.72 -5.68 24.18
N PRO A 22 7.61 -5.75 23.43
CA PRO A 22 7.63 -6.34 22.10
C PRO A 22 8.37 -5.43 21.11
N VAL A 23 9.15 -6.08 20.23
CA VAL A 23 9.83 -5.42 19.13
C VAL A 23 8.93 -5.41 17.91
N MET A 24 8.76 -4.23 17.35
CA MET A 24 7.94 -3.96 16.17
C MET A 24 8.82 -3.53 15.00
N GLY A 25 8.40 -3.87 13.79
CA GLY A 25 8.99 -3.39 12.55
C GLY A 25 8.07 -2.40 11.83
N ARG A 26 8.66 -1.48 11.10
CA ARG A 26 7.97 -0.55 10.20
C ARG A 26 8.67 -0.50 8.87
N ILE A 27 7.94 -0.79 7.81
CA ILE A 27 8.37 -0.58 6.43
C ILE A 27 7.76 0.74 5.97
N THR A 28 8.56 1.62 5.38
CA THR A 28 8.09 2.86 4.76
C THR A 28 8.58 2.90 3.33
N ILE A 29 7.66 3.07 2.39
CA ILE A 29 7.94 3.17 0.97
C ILE A 29 7.14 4.35 0.42
N ASN A 30 7.84 5.32 -0.14
CA ASN A 30 7.25 6.58 -0.57
C ASN A 30 6.44 7.20 0.60
N LYS A 31 5.12 7.29 0.49
CA LYS A 31 4.23 7.79 1.55
C LYS A 31 3.47 6.65 2.25
N THR A 32 3.65 5.39 1.83
CA THR A 32 2.96 4.24 2.42
C THR A 32 3.75 3.65 3.59
N THR A 33 3.05 3.11 4.58
CA THR A 33 3.66 2.54 5.78
C THR A 33 2.95 1.24 6.18
N ALA A 34 3.73 0.20 6.50
CA ALA A 34 3.24 -1.04 7.09
C ALA A 34 3.98 -1.33 8.39
N CYS A 35 3.23 -1.56 9.48
CA CYS A 35 3.77 -1.91 10.79
C CYS A 35 3.49 -3.39 11.09
N PHE A 36 4.45 -4.09 11.69
CA PHE A 36 4.32 -5.50 12.01
C PHE A 36 5.05 -5.87 13.30
N SER A 37 4.65 -6.99 13.90
CA SER A 37 5.34 -7.56 15.06
C SER A 37 6.51 -8.42 14.59
N CYS A 38 7.68 -8.23 15.19
CA CYS A 38 8.83 -9.12 14.98
C CYS A 38 8.70 -10.45 15.75
N LYS A 39 7.62 -10.62 16.54
CA LYS A 39 7.40 -11.76 17.43
C LYS A 39 8.56 -12.00 18.40
N LYS A 40 9.24 -10.91 18.78
CA LYS A 40 10.36 -10.88 19.73
C LYS A 40 10.08 -9.87 20.82
N GLU A 41 10.65 -10.12 21.98
CA GLU A 41 10.59 -9.23 23.13
C GLU A 41 12.03 -8.92 23.57
N VAL A 42 12.23 -7.74 24.14
CA VAL A 42 13.54 -7.31 24.64
C VAL A 42 13.35 -6.57 25.97
N SER A 43 14.31 -6.71 26.91
CA SER A 43 14.34 -5.89 28.10
C SER A 43 14.45 -4.41 27.75
N ILE A 44 13.65 -3.57 28.41
CA ILE A 44 13.65 -2.12 28.19
C ILE A 44 15.07 -1.55 28.35
N SER A 45 15.81 -2.01 29.37
CA SER A 45 17.18 -1.61 29.64
C SER A 45 18.15 -1.96 28.52
N LEU A 46 17.87 -2.99 27.73
CA LEU A 46 18.70 -3.47 26.65
C LEU A 46 18.43 -2.78 25.30
N TRP A 47 17.30 -2.08 25.15
CA TRP A 47 16.94 -1.42 23.90
C TRP A 47 17.54 -0.03 23.77
N ASP A 48 18.14 0.26 22.62
CA ASP A 48 18.58 1.58 22.24
C ASP A 48 17.61 2.17 21.20
N ALA A 49 16.79 3.11 21.65
CA ALA A 49 15.78 3.75 20.82
C ALA A 49 16.40 4.67 19.74
N LYS A 50 17.63 5.15 19.91
CA LYS A 50 18.32 5.98 18.90
C LYS A 50 18.93 5.11 17.81
N ALA A 51 19.55 4.01 18.21
CA ALA A 51 20.12 3.04 17.28
C ALA A 51 19.08 2.10 16.66
N ASN A 52 17.86 2.02 17.26
CA ASN A 52 16.77 1.12 16.87
C ASN A 52 17.19 -0.37 16.89
N ARG A 53 17.95 -0.76 17.92
CA ARG A 53 18.45 -2.11 18.13
C ARG A 53 18.83 -2.35 19.59
N ALA A 54 19.13 -3.60 19.92
CA ALA A 54 19.62 -3.92 21.27
C ALA A 54 21.05 -3.42 21.45
N LYS A 55 21.33 -2.84 22.62
CA LYS A 55 22.66 -2.36 23.03
C LYS A 55 23.45 -3.42 23.79
N GLY A 56 24.76 -3.26 23.79
CA GLY A 56 25.68 -4.15 24.51
C GLY A 56 26.17 -5.33 23.68
N LYS A 57 26.92 -6.22 24.34
CA LYS A 57 27.59 -7.39 23.72
C LYS A 57 27.07 -8.71 24.27
N SER A 58 25.96 -8.69 25.03
CA SER A 58 25.34 -9.92 25.55
C SER A 58 24.87 -10.81 24.40
N GLU A 59 24.80 -12.11 24.66
CA GLU A 59 24.32 -13.08 23.67
C GLU A 59 22.90 -12.74 23.20
N GLU A 60 22.00 -12.37 24.13
CA GLU A 60 20.65 -11.92 23.83
C GLU A 60 20.63 -10.72 22.87
N ALA A 61 21.48 -9.70 23.11
CA ALA A 61 21.57 -8.53 22.22
C ALA A 61 22.10 -8.90 20.84
N ARG A 62 23.08 -9.77 20.77
CA ARG A 62 23.69 -10.22 19.50
C ARG A 62 22.69 -11.02 18.68
N MET A 63 22.01 -11.99 19.28
CA MET A 63 20.99 -12.81 18.62
C MET A 63 19.84 -11.95 18.10
N LEU A 64 19.28 -11.08 18.95
CA LEU A 64 18.20 -10.18 18.52
C LEU A 64 18.64 -9.29 17.36
N ASN A 65 19.79 -8.66 17.44
CA ASN A 65 20.30 -7.80 16.37
C ASN A 65 20.52 -8.56 15.07
N GLN A 66 21.02 -9.79 15.12
CA GLN A 66 21.20 -10.64 13.95
C GLN A 66 19.83 -10.98 13.29
N GLU A 67 18.82 -11.28 14.09
CA GLU A 67 17.49 -11.54 13.57
C GLU A 67 16.86 -10.30 12.93
N LEU A 68 17.04 -9.11 13.53
CA LEU A 68 16.58 -7.85 12.94
C LEU A 68 17.30 -7.53 11.62
N ASP A 69 18.60 -7.77 11.55
CA ASP A 69 19.38 -7.58 10.33
C ASP A 69 18.96 -8.57 9.24
N ASN A 70 18.69 -9.83 9.58
CA ASN A 70 18.13 -10.83 8.68
C ASN A 70 16.75 -10.43 8.15
N ALA A 71 15.86 -10.01 9.03
CA ALA A 71 14.53 -9.53 8.63
C ALA A 71 14.63 -8.34 7.69
N LYS A 72 15.50 -7.37 7.99
CA LYS A 72 15.74 -6.22 7.13
C LYS A 72 16.25 -6.62 5.74
N ALA A 73 17.17 -7.57 5.68
CA ALA A 73 17.71 -8.08 4.42
C ALA A 73 16.66 -8.80 3.58
N GLN A 74 15.81 -9.63 4.22
CA GLN A 74 14.70 -10.31 3.54
C GLN A 74 13.66 -9.32 3.00
N ILE A 75 13.26 -8.33 3.80
CA ILE A 75 12.35 -7.28 3.37
C ILE A 75 12.93 -6.49 2.19
N ALA A 76 14.23 -6.16 2.22
CA ALA A 76 14.90 -5.49 1.11
C ALA A 76 14.91 -6.34 -0.17
N LYS A 77 15.12 -7.65 -0.05
CA LYS A 77 15.04 -8.59 -1.19
C LYS A 77 13.64 -8.61 -1.80
N HIS A 78 12.59 -8.65 -0.97
CA HIS A 78 11.21 -8.60 -1.46
C HIS A 78 10.86 -7.26 -2.09
N TYR A 79 11.34 -6.15 -1.51
CA TYR A 79 11.21 -4.82 -2.11
C TYR A 79 11.83 -4.77 -3.51
N GLN A 80 13.06 -5.23 -3.66
CA GLN A 80 13.74 -5.24 -4.96
C GLN A 80 12.99 -6.12 -5.97
N TYR A 81 12.56 -7.31 -5.55
CA TYR A 81 11.78 -8.19 -6.43
C TYR A 81 10.51 -7.51 -6.96
N ILE A 82 9.75 -6.81 -6.09
CA ILE A 82 8.53 -6.11 -6.49
C ILE A 82 8.87 -4.95 -7.43
N CYS A 83 9.95 -4.18 -7.17
CA CYS A 83 10.40 -3.12 -8.07
C CYS A 83 10.75 -3.62 -9.48
N ASP A 84 11.27 -4.86 -9.58
CA ASP A 84 11.71 -5.44 -10.86
C ASP A 84 10.56 -6.07 -11.66
N HIS A 85 9.45 -6.47 -11.00
CA HIS A 85 8.39 -7.27 -11.62
C HIS A 85 7.02 -6.57 -11.63
N ASP A 86 6.80 -5.60 -10.76
CA ASP A 86 5.50 -4.97 -10.57
C ASP A 86 5.53 -3.49 -10.98
N SER A 87 4.41 -2.99 -11.48
CA SER A 87 4.26 -1.58 -11.90
C SER A 87 4.29 -0.58 -10.76
N PHE A 88 4.03 -1.03 -9.53
CA PHE A 88 4.05 -0.18 -8.32
C PHE A 88 4.49 -0.97 -7.09
N VAL A 89 5.06 -0.27 -6.12
CA VAL A 89 5.51 -0.85 -4.86
C VAL A 89 4.97 -0.06 -3.68
N THR A 90 4.34 -0.77 -2.72
CA THR A 90 3.84 -0.21 -1.47
C THR A 90 4.41 -0.96 -0.26
N ALA A 91 4.38 -0.33 0.91
CA ALA A 91 4.87 -0.96 2.13
C ALA A 91 4.07 -2.21 2.49
N LYS A 92 2.76 -2.22 2.24
CA LYS A 92 1.88 -3.36 2.49
C LYS A 92 2.21 -4.53 1.58
N LYS A 93 2.39 -4.29 0.29
CA LYS A 93 2.75 -5.31 -0.70
C LYS A 93 4.08 -6.00 -0.37
N VAL A 94 5.08 -5.22 0.05
CA VAL A 94 6.37 -5.77 0.50
C VAL A 94 6.20 -6.60 1.77
N TYR A 95 5.39 -6.13 2.73
CA TYR A 95 5.11 -6.87 3.96
C TYR A 95 4.37 -8.19 3.70
N SER A 96 3.30 -8.18 2.91
CA SER A 96 2.55 -9.39 2.55
C SER A 96 3.45 -10.44 1.94
N ARG A 97 4.31 -10.04 1.00
CA ARG A 97 5.27 -10.95 0.38
C ARG A 97 6.33 -11.47 1.39
N TYR A 98 6.78 -10.63 2.31
CA TYR A 98 7.72 -11.03 3.36
C TYR A 98 7.14 -12.09 4.31
N VAL A 99 5.86 -11.98 4.67
CA VAL A 99 5.18 -12.98 5.54
C VAL A 99 4.63 -14.19 4.77
N GLY A 100 4.80 -14.23 3.45
CA GLY A 100 4.38 -15.34 2.59
C GLY A 100 2.89 -15.35 2.28
N PHE A 101 2.17 -14.25 2.51
CA PHE A 101 0.84 -14.11 1.97
C PHE A 101 0.92 -13.96 0.46
N LYS A 102 0.29 -14.86 -0.29
CA LYS A 102 -0.03 -14.61 -1.70
C LYS A 102 -1.04 -13.48 -1.72
N GLU A 103 -0.62 -12.33 -2.22
CA GLU A 103 -1.58 -11.30 -2.55
C GLU A 103 -2.28 -11.70 -3.86
N ASP A 104 -3.48 -12.23 -3.73
CA ASP A 104 -4.53 -12.06 -4.74
C ASP A 104 -5.11 -10.63 -4.54
N SER A 105 -4.25 -9.64 -4.37
CA SER A 105 -4.69 -8.25 -4.25
C SER A 105 -5.00 -7.75 -5.65
N HIS A 106 -6.27 -7.81 -6.03
CA HIS A 106 -6.76 -7.09 -7.19
C HIS A 106 -6.37 -5.62 -7.06
N THR A 107 -5.83 -5.07 -8.13
CA THR A 107 -5.52 -3.65 -8.18
C THR A 107 -6.67 -2.88 -8.81
N LEU A 108 -6.72 -1.58 -8.56
CA LEU A 108 -7.77 -0.72 -9.11
C LEU A 108 -7.77 -0.74 -10.64
N MET A 109 -6.61 -0.62 -11.27
CA MET A 109 -6.51 -0.60 -12.73
C MET A 109 -6.76 -1.98 -13.36
N GLU A 110 -6.46 -3.06 -12.66
CA GLU A 110 -6.78 -4.42 -13.05
C GLU A 110 -8.29 -4.64 -13.11
N LEU A 111 -9.00 -4.28 -12.03
CA LEU A 111 -10.47 -4.34 -12.01
C LEU A 111 -11.12 -3.47 -13.08
N PHE A 112 -10.61 -2.26 -13.31
CA PHE A 112 -11.11 -1.43 -14.40
C PHE A 112 -10.94 -2.11 -15.77
N ARG A 113 -9.80 -2.75 -16.02
CA ARG A 113 -9.55 -3.47 -17.28
C ARG A 113 -10.50 -4.66 -17.46
N GLU A 114 -10.66 -5.48 -16.44
CA GLU A 114 -11.61 -6.60 -16.45
C GLU A 114 -13.05 -6.12 -16.70
N GLN A 115 -13.45 -5.05 -16.05
CA GLN A 115 -14.76 -4.46 -16.24
C GLN A 115 -14.95 -3.91 -17.65
N LEU A 116 -13.96 -3.22 -18.20
CA LEU A 116 -13.99 -2.70 -19.57
C LEU A 116 -14.11 -3.84 -20.59
N GLU A 117 -13.39 -4.93 -20.42
CA GLU A 117 -13.46 -6.12 -21.30
C GLU A 117 -14.86 -6.75 -21.23
N SER A 118 -15.36 -6.99 -20.02
CA SER A 118 -16.72 -7.55 -19.82
C SER A 118 -17.81 -6.67 -20.44
N TYR A 119 -17.69 -5.33 -20.32
CA TYR A 119 -18.67 -4.43 -20.94
C TYR A 119 -18.55 -4.37 -22.45
N LYS A 120 -17.35 -4.43 -23.00
CA LYS A 120 -17.08 -4.43 -24.44
C LYS A 120 -17.80 -5.56 -25.16
N GLU A 121 -17.82 -6.76 -24.58
CA GLU A 121 -18.52 -7.94 -25.13
C GLU A 121 -20.04 -7.78 -25.16
N LYS A 122 -20.59 -6.94 -24.28
CA LYS A 122 -22.03 -6.72 -24.09
C LYS A 122 -22.54 -5.49 -24.85
N VAL A 123 -21.68 -4.68 -25.43
CA VAL A 123 -22.06 -3.48 -26.21
C VAL A 123 -22.89 -3.89 -27.43
N GLY A 124 -24.04 -3.23 -27.60
CA GLY A 124 -24.97 -3.48 -28.70
C GLY A 124 -25.93 -4.64 -28.49
N LYS A 125 -25.76 -5.44 -27.41
CA LYS A 125 -26.68 -6.51 -27.02
C LYS A 125 -27.45 -6.14 -25.75
N GLU A 126 -26.74 -5.96 -24.66
CA GLU A 126 -27.28 -5.71 -23.33
C GLU A 126 -26.93 -4.33 -22.78
N LYS A 127 -25.88 -3.71 -23.32
CA LYS A 127 -25.32 -2.46 -22.82
C LYS A 127 -25.17 -1.42 -23.92
N ALA A 128 -25.48 -0.15 -23.57
CA ALA A 128 -25.32 0.96 -24.51
C ALA A 128 -23.84 1.32 -24.70
N LYS A 129 -23.47 1.70 -25.92
CA LYS A 129 -22.12 2.18 -26.26
C LYS A 129 -21.70 3.39 -25.43
N SER A 130 -22.65 4.27 -25.09
CA SER A 130 -22.40 5.44 -24.22
C SER A 130 -21.93 5.05 -22.82
N THR A 131 -22.46 3.96 -22.25
CA THR A 131 -22.02 3.45 -20.95
C THR A 131 -20.59 2.93 -21.01
N TYR A 132 -20.22 2.21 -22.07
CA TYR A 132 -18.84 1.76 -22.28
C TYR A 132 -17.86 2.94 -22.42
N LEU A 133 -18.22 3.96 -23.21
CA LEU A 133 -17.38 5.15 -23.36
C LEU A 133 -17.22 5.92 -22.04
N GLY A 134 -18.27 5.95 -21.21
CA GLY A 134 -18.18 6.47 -19.85
C GLY A 134 -17.19 5.73 -18.98
N LEU A 135 -17.21 4.40 -18.99
CA LEU A 135 -16.23 3.58 -18.26
C LEU A 135 -14.79 3.77 -18.74
N VAL A 136 -14.59 3.95 -20.05
CA VAL A 136 -13.26 4.29 -20.61
C VAL A 136 -12.78 5.64 -20.10
N ALA A 137 -13.66 6.63 -20.00
CA ALA A 137 -13.34 7.95 -19.47
C ALA A 137 -12.98 7.86 -17.98
N ASP A 138 -13.76 7.09 -17.18
CA ASP A 138 -13.51 6.85 -15.76
C ASP A 138 -12.13 6.18 -15.52
N TYR A 139 -11.78 5.17 -16.31
CA TYR A 139 -10.47 4.52 -16.29
C TYR A 139 -9.32 5.50 -16.55
N LYS A 140 -9.45 6.32 -17.61
CA LYS A 140 -8.43 7.32 -17.95
C LYS A 140 -8.27 8.37 -16.85
N SER A 141 -9.37 8.80 -16.27
CA SER A 141 -9.39 9.78 -15.18
C SER A 141 -8.69 9.24 -13.92
N ALA A 142 -8.99 8.00 -13.54
CA ALA A 142 -8.35 7.35 -12.41
C ALA A 142 -6.82 7.19 -12.64
N LEU A 143 -6.41 6.79 -13.83
CA LEU A 143 -5.00 6.67 -14.18
C LEU A 143 -4.25 8.01 -14.13
N LEU A 144 -4.88 9.09 -14.62
CA LEU A 144 -4.32 10.43 -14.55
C LEU A 144 -4.16 10.92 -13.11
N PHE A 145 -5.17 10.68 -12.27
CA PHE A 145 -5.12 11.01 -10.86
C PHE A 145 -3.98 10.26 -10.13
N LEU A 146 -3.87 8.95 -10.35
CA LEU A 146 -2.80 8.15 -9.77
C LEU A 146 -1.42 8.69 -10.15
N LYS A 147 -1.22 9.06 -11.41
CA LYS A 147 0.03 9.65 -11.89
C LYS A 147 0.29 11.04 -11.32
N ASP A 148 -0.71 11.91 -11.33
CA ASP A 148 -0.57 13.32 -10.95
C ASP A 148 -0.43 13.50 -9.43
N LYS A 149 -1.28 12.86 -8.64
CA LYS A 149 -1.35 13.06 -7.18
C LYS A 149 -0.59 12.03 -6.36
N LYS A 150 -0.60 10.79 -6.78
CA LYS A 150 0.02 9.70 -6.02
C LYS A 150 1.38 9.28 -6.60
N ASN A 151 1.69 9.68 -7.84
CA ASN A 151 2.92 9.31 -8.58
C ASN A 151 3.12 7.79 -8.66
N VAL A 152 2.03 7.06 -8.87
CA VAL A 152 1.97 5.60 -9.07
C VAL A 152 1.15 5.31 -10.33
N GLU A 153 1.32 4.11 -10.90
CA GLU A 153 0.55 3.68 -12.08
C GLU A 153 -0.68 2.83 -11.71
N ASP A 154 -0.69 2.30 -10.49
CA ASP A 154 -1.78 1.47 -9.97
C ASP A 154 -1.78 1.52 -8.44
N ILE A 155 -2.85 1.03 -7.80
CA ILE A 155 -3.01 0.96 -6.35
C ILE A 155 -3.77 -0.32 -5.97
N ALA A 156 -3.40 -0.96 -4.86
CA ALA A 156 -4.13 -2.11 -4.34
C ALA A 156 -5.51 -1.68 -3.81
N LEU A 157 -6.53 -2.52 -4.01
CA LEU A 157 -7.89 -2.19 -3.59
C LEU A 157 -8.03 -1.94 -2.09
N ASP A 158 -7.24 -2.63 -1.30
CA ASP A 158 -7.24 -2.49 0.15
C ASP A 158 -6.50 -1.24 0.67
N GLU A 159 -5.89 -0.47 -0.24
CA GLU A 159 -5.33 0.87 0.02
C GLU A 159 -6.30 2.00 -0.37
N LEU A 160 -7.48 1.66 -0.91
CA LEU A 160 -8.54 2.61 -1.21
C LEU A 160 -9.28 2.96 0.07
N ASP A 161 -8.84 4.00 0.73
CA ASP A 161 -9.47 4.54 1.93
C ASP A 161 -10.36 5.76 1.61
N LYS A 162 -10.99 6.30 2.65
CA LYS A 162 -11.82 7.49 2.53
C LYS A 162 -11.03 8.70 2.02
N ASP A 163 -9.80 8.85 2.48
CA ASP A 163 -8.93 9.97 2.10
C ASP A 163 -8.58 9.91 0.61
N PHE A 164 -8.37 8.70 0.07
CA PHE A 164 -8.18 8.50 -1.37
C PHE A 164 -9.38 8.98 -2.18
N ILE A 165 -10.61 8.66 -1.73
CA ILE A 165 -11.84 9.07 -2.40
C ILE A 165 -12.03 10.58 -2.37
N GLU A 166 -11.76 11.21 -1.23
CA GLU A 166 -11.83 12.67 -1.07
C GLU A 166 -10.78 13.38 -1.95
N ASP A 167 -9.55 12.88 -1.97
CA ASP A 167 -8.47 13.38 -2.83
C ASP A 167 -8.84 13.30 -4.32
N TYR A 168 -9.39 12.15 -4.74
CA TYR A 168 -9.82 11.95 -6.13
C TYR A 168 -10.96 12.89 -6.52
N TYR A 169 -11.96 13.03 -5.64
CA TYR A 169 -13.08 13.94 -5.86
C TYR A 169 -12.62 15.40 -6.01
N ASN A 170 -11.78 15.86 -5.08
CA ASN A 170 -11.25 17.22 -5.11
C ASN A 170 -10.37 17.47 -6.35
N TRP A 171 -9.60 16.49 -6.77
CA TRP A 171 -8.80 16.56 -7.99
C TRP A 171 -9.67 16.67 -9.24
N MET A 172 -10.75 15.88 -9.33
CA MET A 172 -11.72 15.94 -10.43
C MET A 172 -12.36 17.33 -10.54
N LEU A 173 -12.74 17.94 -9.43
CA LEU A 173 -13.31 19.29 -9.42
C LEU A 173 -12.29 20.34 -9.84
N GLY A 174 -11.06 20.26 -9.35
CA GLY A 174 -10.03 21.27 -9.55
C GLY A 174 -9.34 21.18 -10.92
N THR A 175 -9.01 19.97 -11.37
CA THR A 175 -8.18 19.75 -12.57
C THR A 175 -9.01 19.56 -13.84
N CYS A 176 -10.13 18.85 -13.73
CA CYS A 176 -10.98 18.55 -14.90
C CYS A 176 -12.09 19.58 -15.11
N GLY A 177 -12.24 20.60 -14.25
CA GLY A 177 -13.32 21.58 -14.33
C GLY A 177 -14.72 20.93 -14.31
N SER A 178 -14.79 19.70 -13.78
CA SER A 178 -16.01 18.89 -13.80
C SER A 178 -17.07 19.49 -12.87
N ALA A 179 -18.29 19.62 -13.35
CA ALA A 179 -19.40 19.91 -12.45
C ALA A 179 -19.51 18.83 -11.37
N SER A 180 -19.96 19.22 -10.18
CA SER A 180 -20.08 18.32 -9.01
C SER A 180 -20.78 17.00 -9.34
N SER A 181 -21.86 17.06 -10.16
CA SER A 181 -22.60 15.88 -10.64
C SER A 181 -21.78 14.96 -11.54
N THR A 182 -20.84 15.50 -12.32
CA THR A 182 -19.96 14.74 -13.22
C THR A 182 -18.84 14.06 -12.46
N ALA A 183 -18.32 14.71 -11.42
CA ALA A 183 -17.31 14.13 -10.53
C ALA A 183 -17.86 12.95 -9.70
N PHE A 184 -19.14 13.00 -9.32
CA PHE A 184 -19.81 11.90 -8.60
C PHE A 184 -20.09 10.66 -9.48
N GLY A 185 -20.21 10.82 -10.77
CA GLY A 185 -20.53 9.72 -11.68
C GLY A 185 -19.51 8.57 -11.65
N PRO A 186 -18.20 8.82 -11.82
CA PRO A 186 -17.13 7.82 -11.72
C PRO A 186 -17.02 7.20 -10.34
N LEU A 187 -17.10 8.01 -9.28
CA LEU A 187 -17.04 7.56 -7.89
C LEU A 187 -18.17 6.59 -7.55
N ASN A 188 -19.41 6.95 -7.92
CA ASN A 188 -20.60 6.18 -7.56
C ASN A 188 -20.73 4.89 -8.40
N ARG A 189 -20.29 4.89 -9.66
CA ARG A 189 -20.42 3.73 -10.55
C ARG A 189 -19.39 2.64 -10.25
N ASN A 190 -18.19 2.99 -9.89
CA ASN A 190 -17.06 2.05 -9.88
C ASN A 190 -16.30 2.01 -8.54
N LEU A 191 -15.94 3.15 -7.96
CA LEU A 191 -15.09 3.19 -6.77
C LEU A 191 -15.85 2.86 -5.47
N LEU A 192 -17.05 3.43 -5.25
CA LEU A 192 -17.84 3.17 -4.04
C LEU A 192 -18.42 1.74 -3.97
N ARG A 193 -18.48 1.02 -5.09
CA ARG A 193 -18.89 -0.40 -5.13
C ARG A 193 -17.78 -1.38 -4.86
N LEU A 194 -16.53 -0.92 -4.86
CA LEU A 194 -15.32 -1.74 -4.69
C LEU A 194 -14.75 -1.65 -3.28
N ILE A 195 -15.24 -0.70 -2.47
CA ILE A 195 -14.85 -0.56 -1.06
C ILE A 195 -15.75 -1.45 -0.23
N PRO A 196 -15.19 -2.41 0.54
CA PRO A 196 -15.94 -3.31 1.40
C PRO A 196 -16.66 -2.58 2.53
#